data_628aad87250f53675d892776fb966b09
#
_entry.id   628aad87250f53675d892776fb966b09
#
_cell.length_a   1.000
_cell.length_b   1.000
_cell.length_c   1.000
_cell.angle_alpha   90.00
_cell.angle_beta   90.00
_cell.angle_gamma   90.00
#
_symmetry.space_group_name_H-M   'P 1'
#
loop_
_entity.id
_entity.type
_entity.pdbx_description
1 polymer ?
#
loop_
_entity_poly.entity_id
_entity_poly.type
_entity_poly.pdbx_seq_one_letter_code
_entity_poly.pdbx_strand_id
1 'polypeptide(L)'
;MGQSKPLRATALIVEDDALQREMICLLLEESDFEVIECESAEAAELVLERNGDSLSLMMTDVNLAGHMNGVELAHIAKKCNPELGVIVTSGKPLQQELPDGAKFWSKPWVPLDVIREAERTLVEHEDKADRRH
;
A
#
# COMPACT_ATOMS: atom_id res chain seq x y z
N MET A 1 -30.94 -12.35 -7.36
CA MET A 1 -30.59 -11.66 -6.90
C MET A 1 -29.41 -11.50 -6.61
N GLY A 2 -28.87 -10.94 -6.97
CA GLY A 2 -27.56 -10.82 -6.80
C GLY A 2 -27.21 -10.40 -5.42
N GLN A 3 -26.41 -11.15 -4.80
CA GLN A 3 -25.80 -10.68 -3.63
C GLN A 3 -24.69 -9.77 -4.02
N SER A 4 -24.68 -8.56 -3.51
CA SER A 4 -23.55 -7.70 -3.66
C SER A 4 -22.39 -8.35 -2.90
N LYS A 5 -21.27 -8.58 -3.58
CA LYS A 5 -20.06 -9.01 -2.90
C LYS A 5 -19.63 -7.90 -1.95
N PRO A 6 -19.15 -8.22 -0.75
CA PRO A 6 -18.56 -7.19 0.08
C PRO A 6 -17.42 -6.53 -0.68
N LEU A 7 -17.31 -5.21 -0.53
CA LEU A 7 -16.21 -4.47 -1.13
C LEU A 7 -14.89 -4.99 -0.57
N ARG A 8 -14.03 -5.47 -1.45
CA ARG A 8 -12.71 -5.92 -1.04
C ARG A 8 -11.84 -4.72 -0.73
N ALA A 9 -10.97 -4.88 0.24
CA ALA A 9 -9.92 -3.91 0.48
C ALA A 9 -8.97 -3.92 -0.73
N THR A 10 -8.47 -2.76 -1.09
CA THR A 10 -7.56 -2.61 -2.23
C THR A 10 -6.21 -2.10 -1.77
N ALA A 11 -5.16 -2.73 -2.23
CA ALA A 11 -3.79 -2.33 -1.94
C ALA A 11 -3.10 -1.85 -3.21
N LEU A 12 -2.26 -0.82 -3.04
CA LEU A 12 -1.40 -0.29 -4.09
C LEU A 12 0.03 -0.70 -3.79
N ILE A 13 0.65 -1.44 -4.70
CA ILE A 13 2.03 -1.92 -4.56
C ILE A 13 2.91 -1.22 -5.56
N VAL A 14 3.96 -0.56 -5.06
CA VAL A 14 4.87 0.23 -5.87
C VAL A 14 6.28 -0.33 -5.71
N GLU A 15 6.74 -1.02 -6.72
CA GLU A 15 8.02 -1.73 -6.71
C GLU A 15 8.51 -1.90 -8.14
N ASP A 16 9.73 -1.47 -8.42
CA ASP A 16 10.28 -1.61 -9.78
C ASP A 16 10.85 -3.01 -10.06
N ASP A 17 11.20 -3.77 -9.02
CA ASP A 17 11.64 -5.16 -9.19
C ASP A 17 10.43 -6.07 -9.39
N ALA A 18 10.34 -6.67 -10.57
CA ALA A 18 9.18 -7.47 -10.95
C ALA A 18 8.94 -8.68 -10.04
N LEU A 19 10.02 -9.35 -9.60
CA LEU A 19 9.88 -10.53 -8.75
C LEU A 19 9.38 -10.16 -7.35
N GLN A 20 9.92 -9.10 -6.78
CA GLN A 20 9.47 -8.62 -5.46
C GLN A 20 8.03 -8.14 -5.53
N ARG A 21 7.68 -7.41 -6.59
CA ARG A 21 6.32 -6.91 -6.79
C ARG A 21 5.33 -8.08 -6.88
N GLU A 22 5.65 -9.09 -7.69
CA GLU A 22 4.80 -10.26 -7.85
C GLU A 22 4.59 -11.01 -6.54
N MET A 23 5.66 -11.19 -5.77
CA MET A 23 5.56 -11.88 -4.48
C MET A 23 4.64 -11.13 -3.51
N ILE A 24 4.80 -9.81 -3.40
CA ILE A 24 3.94 -9.01 -2.53
C ILE A 24 2.49 -9.10 -2.97
N CYS A 25 2.25 -9.01 -4.27
CA CYS A 25 0.90 -9.08 -4.82
C CYS A 25 0.23 -10.41 -4.52
N LEU A 26 0.95 -11.53 -4.68
CA LEU A 26 0.41 -12.85 -4.37
C LEU A 26 0.03 -12.98 -2.89
N LEU A 27 0.87 -12.48 -1.99
CA LEU A 27 0.60 -12.52 -0.56
C LEU A 27 -0.68 -11.74 -0.21
N LEU A 28 -0.83 -10.57 -0.81
CA LEU A 28 -2.00 -9.73 -0.56
C LEU A 28 -3.26 -10.30 -1.18
N GLU A 29 -3.16 -10.85 -2.40
CA GLU A 29 -4.30 -11.49 -3.05
C GLU A 29 -4.78 -12.71 -2.26
N GLU A 30 -3.86 -13.50 -1.71
CA GLU A 30 -4.20 -14.62 -0.84
C GLU A 30 -4.84 -14.15 0.46
N SER A 31 -4.61 -12.91 0.85
CA SER A 31 -5.21 -12.29 2.04
C SER A 31 -6.49 -11.51 1.70
N ASP A 32 -7.10 -11.79 0.57
CA ASP A 32 -8.39 -11.22 0.12
C ASP A 32 -8.33 -9.75 -0.27
N PHE A 33 -7.16 -9.26 -0.68
CA PHE A 33 -7.05 -7.91 -1.24
C PHE A 33 -7.16 -7.93 -2.76
N GLU A 34 -7.75 -6.89 -3.29
CA GLU A 34 -7.51 -6.53 -4.69
C GLU A 34 -6.21 -5.73 -4.72
N VAL A 35 -5.40 -5.94 -5.75
CA VAL A 35 -4.08 -5.33 -5.82
C VAL A 35 -3.91 -4.54 -7.11
N ILE A 36 -3.43 -3.31 -6.98
CA ILE A 36 -3.01 -2.48 -8.10
C ILE A 36 -1.50 -2.41 -8.06
N GLU A 37 -0.84 -2.75 -9.17
CA GLU A 37 0.61 -2.78 -9.27
C GLU A 37 1.13 -1.59 -10.04
N CYS A 38 2.19 -0.97 -9.53
CA CYS A 38 2.88 0.11 -10.23
C CYS A 38 4.38 -0.12 -10.17
N GLU A 39 5.08 0.23 -11.24
CA GLU A 39 6.53 0.10 -11.32
C GLU A 39 7.27 1.37 -10.89
N SER A 40 6.57 2.49 -10.81
CA SER A 40 7.17 3.78 -10.48
C SER A 40 6.25 4.59 -9.57
N ALA A 41 6.84 5.56 -8.88
CA ALA A 41 6.08 6.47 -8.05
C ALA A 41 5.16 7.36 -8.88
N GLU A 42 5.61 7.73 -10.08
CA GLU A 42 4.81 8.57 -10.98
C GLU A 42 3.52 7.86 -11.40
N ALA A 43 3.60 6.56 -11.72
CA ALA A 43 2.42 5.77 -12.04
C ALA A 43 1.50 5.65 -10.82
N ALA A 44 2.07 5.44 -9.65
CA ALA A 44 1.31 5.33 -8.40
C ALA A 44 0.61 6.63 -8.05
N GLU A 45 1.24 7.77 -8.32
CA GLU A 45 0.63 9.08 -8.07
C GLU A 45 -0.67 9.23 -8.85
N LEU A 46 -0.70 8.77 -10.10
CA LEU A 46 -1.93 8.82 -10.90
C LEU A 46 -3.05 7.97 -10.27
N VAL A 47 -2.70 6.81 -9.74
CA VAL A 47 -3.68 5.95 -9.06
C VAL A 47 -4.21 6.65 -7.81
N LEU A 48 -3.32 7.26 -7.03
CA LEU A 48 -3.69 7.97 -5.80
C LEU A 48 -4.62 9.15 -6.09
N GLU A 49 -4.36 9.90 -7.15
CA GLU A 49 -5.20 11.03 -7.54
C GLU A 49 -6.61 10.60 -7.93
N ARG A 50 -6.73 9.47 -8.60
CA ARG A 50 -8.01 8.98 -9.12
C ARG A 50 -8.77 8.12 -8.14
N ASN A 51 -8.07 7.30 -7.36
CA ASN A 51 -8.67 6.25 -6.54
C ASN A 51 -8.16 6.22 -5.10
N GLY A 52 -7.45 7.26 -4.64
CA GLY A 52 -6.83 7.25 -3.32
C GLY A 52 -7.81 6.96 -2.19
N ASP A 53 -9.03 7.49 -2.29
CA ASP A 53 -10.06 7.30 -1.26
C ASP A 53 -10.51 5.85 -1.12
N SER A 54 -10.39 5.06 -2.18
CA SER A 54 -10.83 3.66 -2.16
C SER A 54 -9.71 2.69 -1.77
N LEU A 55 -8.47 3.18 -1.62
CA LEU A 55 -7.35 2.34 -1.21
C LEU A 55 -7.30 2.19 0.30
N SER A 56 -6.92 1.00 0.74
CA SER A 56 -6.79 0.69 2.18
C SER A 56 -5.33 0.59 2.61
N LEU A 57 -4.43 0.24 1.68
CA LEU A 57 -3.03 0.01 2.00
C LEU A 57 -2.18 0.38 0.81
N MET A 58 -1.02 1.01 1.06
CA MET A 58 0.01 1.18 0.04
C MET A 58 1.34 0.67 0.61
N MET A 59 2.05 -0.11 -0.17
CA MET A 59 3.38 -0.57 0.17
C MET A 59 4.32 -0.16 -0.95
N THR A 60 5.38 0.57 -0.62
CA THR A 60 6.32 1.09 -1.59
C THR A 60 7.76 0.92 -1.14
N ASP A 61 8.65 0.67 -2.10
CA ASP A 61 10.09 0.77 -1.86
C ASP A 61 10.48 2.25 -1.88
N VAL A 62 11.52 2.61 -1.15
CA VAL A 62 12.11 3.96 -1.23
C VAL A 62 12.77 4.16 -2.59
N ASN A 63 13.56 3.20 -3.03
CA ASN A 63 14.30 3.31 -4.29
C ASN A 63 13.45 2.83 -5.45
N LEU A 64 12.98 3.78 -6.24
CA LEU A 64 12.14 3.51 -7.41
C LEU A 64 12.78 4.13 -8.65
N ALA A 65 12.47 3.58 -9.81
CA ALA A 65 12.85 4.18 -11.08
C ALA A 65 12.12 5.52 -11.24
N GLY A 66 12.75 6.46 -11.94
CA GLY A 66 12.15 7.78 -12.18
C GLY A 66 12.70 8.84 -11.25
N HIS A 67 11.97 9.93 -11.11
CA HIS A 67 12.43 11.11 -10.36
C HIS A 67 11.90 11.17 -8.93
N MET A 68 10.85 10.44 -8.62
CA MET A 68 10.22 10.45 -7.30
C MET A 68 10.57 9.17 -6.56
N ASN A 69 10.92 9.28 -5.27
CA ASN A 69 11.18 8.10 -4.44
C ASN A 69 9.95 7.75 -3.61
N GLY A 70 10.03 6.62 -2.90
CA GLY A 70 8.91 6.12 -2.11
C GLY A 70 8.55 6.98 -0.91
N VAL A 71 9.49 7.75 -0.35
CA VAL A 71 9.19 8.65 0.76
C VAL A 71 8.32 9.82 0.27
N GLU A 72 8.71 10.39 -0.87
CA GLU A 72 7.92 11.46 -1.48
C GLU A 72 6.52 10.97 -1.84
N LEU A 73 6.43 9.76 -2.38
CA LEU A 73 5.15 9.13 -2.69
C LEU A 73 4.31 8.93 -1.44
N ALA A 74 4.93 8.54 -0.31
CA ALA A 74 4.21 8.35 0.95
C ALA A 74 3.55 9.65 1.41
N HIS A 75 4.23 10.79 1.26
CA HIS A 75 3.65 12.09 1.59
C HIS A 75 2.46 12.41 0.71
N ILE A 76 2.56 12.14 -0.59
CA ILE A 76 1.46 12.34 -1.53
C ILE A 76 0.27 11.45 -1.14
N ALA A 77 0.55 10.19 -0.83
CA ALA A 77 -0.49 9.23 -0.47
C ALA A 77 -1.28 9.69 0.76
N LYS A 78 -0.59 10.19 1.78
CA LYS A 78 -1.25 10.66 3.00
C LYS A 78 -2.03 11.95 2.79
N LYS A 79 -1.65 12.76 1.80
CA LYS A 79 -2.45 13.92 1.42
C LYS A 79 -3.74 13.52 0.70
N CYS A 80 -3.64 12.52 -0.18
CA CYS A 80 -4.81 12.02 -0.92
C CYS A 80 -5.78 11.30 0.00
N ASN A 81 -5.27 10.57 0.99
CA ASN A 81 -6.09 9.79 1.91
C ASN A 81 -5.36 9.68 3.25
N PRO A 82 -5.68 10.54 4.23
CA PRO A 82 -5.00 10.51 5.54
C PRO A 82 -5.15 9.20 6.29
N GLU A 83 -6.17 8.41 5.98
CA GLU A 83 -6.43 7.14 6.65
C GLU A 83 -5.76 5.94 5.97
N LEU A 84 -5.11 6.17 4.83
CA LEU A 84 -4.44 5.11 4.09
C LEU A 84 -3.29 4.53 4.92
N GLY A 85 -3.25 3.20 5.05
CA GLY A 85 -2.09 2.53 5.62
C GLY A 85 -0.94 2.63 4.64
N VAL A 86 0.22 3.12 5.09
CA VAL A 86 1.39 3.29 4.22
C VAL A 86 2.60 2.60 4.85
N ILE A 87 3.24 1.72 4.07
CA ILE A 87 4.46 1.04 4.46
C ILE A 87 5.53 1.38 3.44
N VAL A 88 6.65 1.88 3.93
CA VAL A 88 7.81 2.21 3.10
C VAL A 88 8.94 1.24 3.45
N THR A 89 9.50 0.59 2.44
CA THR A 89 10.57 -0.41 2.65
C THR A 89 11.87 0.05 2.05
N SER A 90 12.98 -0.29 2.67
CA SER A 90 14.31 0.03 2.15
C SER A 90 15.37 -0.89 2.76
N GLY A 91 16.39 -1.18 1.98
CA GLY A 91 17.58 -1.87 2.49
C GLY A 91 18.59 -0.93 3.14
N LYS A 92 18.32 0.36 3.12
CA LYS A 92 19.19 1.39 3.68
C LYS A 92 18.42 2.25 4.67
N PRO A 93 19.11 2.91 5.62
CA PRO A 93 18.43 3.85 6.51
C PRO A 93 17.74 4.96 5.74
N LEU A 94 16.63 5.43 6.27
CA LEU A 94 15.90 6.55 5.67
C LEU A 94 16.70 7.85 5.79
N GLN A 95 16.68 8.63 4.73
CA GLN A 95 17.33 9.94 4.71
C GLN A 95 16.31 11.09 4.77
N GLN A 96 15.03 10.77 4.73
CA GLN A 96 13.94 11.74 4.75
C GLN A 96 12.90 11.28 5.76
N GLU A 97 12.20 12.23 6.36
CA GLU A 97 11.13 11.90 7.30
C GLU A 97 9.91 11.35 6.56
N LEU A 98 9.31 10.32 7.14
CA LEU A 98 8.04 9.78 6.66
C LEU A 98 6.90 10.65 7.17
N PRO A 99 5.76 10.68 6.46
CA PRO A 99 4.56 11.34 6.98
C PRO A 99 4.06 10.61 8.22
N ASP A 100 3.32 11.32 9.06
CA ASP A 100 2.72 10.74 10.27
C ASP A 100 1.86 9.53 9.90
N GLY A 101 2.02 8.47 10.68
CA GLY A 101 1.26 7.25 10.50
C GLY A 101 1.84 6.27 9.50
N ALA A 102 2.84 6.66 8.70
CA ALA A 102 3.51 5.72 7.81
C ALA A 102 4.50 4.86 8.59
N LYS A 103 4.63 3.62 8.16
CA LYS A 103 5.57 2.66 8.78
C LYS A 103 6.77 2.45 7.90
N PHE A 104 7.91 2.22 8.53
CA PHE A 104 9.14 1.85 7.83
C PHE A 104 9.50 0.40 8.13
N TRP A 105 9.73 -0.38 7.06
CA TRP A 105 10.24 -1.75 7.19
C TRP A 105 11.62 -1.83 6.56
N SER A 106 12.59 -2.23 7.36
CA SER A 106 13.94 -2.50 6.88
C SER A 106 13.96 -3.84 6.13
N LYS A 107 14.63 -3.88 4.97
CA LYS A 107 14.83 -5.14 4.25
C LYS A 107 15.96 -5.93 4.89
N PRO A 108 15.88 -7.27 4.93
CA PRO A 108 14.79 -8.07 4.40
C PRO A 108 13.61 -8.15 5.38
N TRP A 109 12.40 -7.99 4.86
CA TRP A 109 11.19 -8.31 5.61
C TRP A 109 10.75 -9.73 5.22
N VAL A 110 9.88 -10.33 6.01
CA VAL A 110 9.44 -11.71 5.76
C VAL A 110 7.96 -11.73 5.34
N PRO A 111 7.53 -12.76 4.59
CA PRO A 111 6.13 -12.83 4.14
C PRO A 111 5.10 -12.70 5.26
N LEU A 112 5.41 -13.20 6.45
CA LEU A 112 4.50 -13.08 7.59
C LEU A 112 4.22 -11.63 7.97
N ASP A 113 5.18 -10.72 7.76
CA ASP A 113 4.98 -9.29 8.03
C ASP A 113 3.87 -8.74 7.14
N VAL A 114 3.88 -9.11 5.86
CA VAL A 114 2.86 -8.67 4.89
C VAL A 114 1.50 -9.24 5.28
N ILE A 115 1.45 -10.53 5.61
CA ILE A 115 0.20 -11.19 5.99
C ILE A 115 -0.42 -10.53 7.23
N ARG A 116 0.39 -10.26 8.24
CA ARG A 116 -0.09 -9.61 9.47
C ARG A 116 -0.61 -8.20 9.21
N GLU A 117 0.09 -7.47 8.36
CA GLU A 117 -0.35 -6.11 8.02
C GLU A 117 -1.65 -6.15 7.23
N ALA A 118 -1.78 -7.13 6.32
CA ALA A 118 -3.01 -7.32 5.56
C ALA A 118 -4.19 -7.62 6.50
N GLU A 119 -4.01 -8.51 7.46
CA GLU A 119 -5.05 -8.85 8.42
C GLU A 119 -5.49 -7.64 9.24
N ARG A 120 -4.53 -6.85 9.74
CA ARG A 120 -4.83 -5.65 10.51
C ARG A 120 -5.60 -4.64 9.66
N THR A 121 -5.17 -4.45 8.42
CA THR A 121 -5.82 -3.51 7.50
C THR A 121 -7.25 -3.94 7.19
N LEU A 122 -7.50 -5.24 7.05
CA LEU A 122 -8.85 -5.76 6.82
C LEU A 122 -9.77 -5.48 8.00
N VAL A 123 -9.30 -5.62 9.22
CA VAL A 123 -10.09 -5.31 10.41
C VAL A 123 -10.47 -3.83 10.42
N GLU A 124 -9.52 -2.94 10.14
CA GLU A 124 -9.78 -1.51 10.04
C GLU A 124 -10.76 -1.17 8.93
N HIS A 125 -10.64 -1.86 7.79
CA HIS A 125 -11.53 -1.68 6.64
C HIS A 125 -12.97 -2.07 7.01
N GLU A 126 -13.16 -3.19 7.70
CA GLU A 126 -14.48 -3.64 8.16
C GLU A 126 -15.08 -2.67 9.17
N ASP A 127 -14.27 -2.16 10.09
CA ASP A 127 -14.72 -1.19 11.09
C ASP A 127 -15.22 0.10 10.42
N LYS A 128 -14.52 0.56 9.38
CA LYS A 128 -14.93 1.75 8.63
C LYS A 128 -16.23 1.52 7.88
N ALA A 129 -16.40 0.33 7.30
CA ALA A 129 -17.63 -0.03 6.61
C ALA A 129 -18.82 -0.04 7.58
N ASP A 130 -18.63 -0.58 8.78
CA ASP A 130 -19.65 -0.60 9.81
C ASP A 130 -20.07 0.80 10.25
N ARG A 131 -19.12 1.71 10.37
CA ARG A 131 -19.42 3.09 10.77
C ARG A 131 -20.21 3.88 9.73
N ARG A 132 -20.24 3.43 8.50
CA ARG A 132 -20.96 4.10 7.42
C ARG A 132 -22.43 3.67 7.32
N HIS A 133 -22.82 2.73 8.14
CA HIS A 133 -24.21 2.28 8.17
C HIS A 133 -25.05 3.09 9.20
#